data_47758a706f9911ab74bc66c756e786a4
#
_entry.id   47758a706f9911ab74bc66c756e786a4
#
_cell.length_a   1.000
_cell.length_b   1.000
_cell.length_c   1.000
_cell.angle_alpha   90.00
_cell.angle_beta   90.00
_cell.angle_gamma   90.00
#
_symmetry.space_group_name_H-M   'P 1'
#
loop_
_entity.id
_entity.type
_entity.pdbx_description
1 polymer ?
#
loop_
_entity_poly.entity_id
_entity_poly.type
_entity_poly.pdbx_seq_one_letter_code
_entity_poly.pdbx_strand_id
1 'polypeptide(L)'
;MRVLGIDCGSRVTGYGVIDSDGAECCLVRCGAIKSKSSVPLPDRLRSIHNAIVEIIRDLEPEAAAFESLFYATNVQSALKLGYVRGVSMLAAAEAHLPVFEYSPLEVKSAVTGYGRAEKNQVQQMVRVLLKLEASPEPYDASDALAVAICHVHTNHFYKSVAAAHL
;
A
#
# COMPACT_ATOMS: atom_id res chain seq x y z
N MET A 1 3.88 -15.18 -3.53
CA MET A 1 2.68 -14.30 -3.43
C MET A 1 3.05 -12.90 -3.87
N ARG A 2 2.31 -12.34 -4.83
CA ARG A 2 2.48 -10.96 -5.27
C ARG A 2 1.45 -10.04 -4.60
N VAL A 3 1.91 -8.96 -4.00
CA VAL A 3 1.06 -8.04 -3.23
C VAL A 3 1.16 -6.62 -3.77
N LEU A 4 0.01 -5.99 -3.98
CA LEU A 4 -0.10 -4.56 -4.28
C LEU A 4 -0.43 -3.80 -2.99
N GLY A 5 0.51 -2.98 -2.51
CA GLY A 5 0.26 -2.00 -1.45
C GLY A 5 -0.14 -0.65 -2.04
N ILE A 6 -1.09 0.01 -1.41
CA ILE A 6 -1.60 1.33 -1.83
C ILE A 6 -1.63 2.27 -0.63
N ASP A 7 -0.95 3.41 -0.77
CA ASP A 7 -1.05 4.57 0.12
C ASP A 7 -1.91 5.64 -0.55
N CYS A 8 -3.16 5.77 -0.09
CA CYS A 8 -4.13 6.68 -0.68
C CYS A 8 -3.87 8.13 -0.26
N GLY A 9 -3.57 8.99 -1.20
CA GLY A 9 -3.44 10.42 -0.98
C GLY A 9 -4.28 11.26 -1.94
N SER A 10 -4.81 12.39 -1.48
CA SER A 10 -5.70 13.24 -2.29
C SER A 10 -5.01 13.95 -3.45
N ARG A 11 -3.70 14.08 -3.44
CA ARG A 11 -2.87 14.68 -4.50
C ARG A 11 -1.92 13.69 -5.15
N VAL A 12 -1.43 12.76 -4.35
CA VAL A 12 -0.52 11.70 -4.76
C VAL A 12 -1.02 10.41 -4.12
N THR A 13 -1.21 9.37 -4.90
CA THR A 13 -1.50 8.01 -4.43
C THR A 13 -0.28 7.16 -4.72
N GLY A 14 0.38 6.67 -3.67
CA GLY A 14 1.49 5.74 -3.79
C GLY A 14 1.02 4.33 -4.12
N TYR A 15 1.81 3.61 -4.90
CA TYR A 15 1.65 2.17 -5.08
C TYR A 15 2.99 1.46 -4.99
N GLY A 16 2.98 0.25 -4.48
CA GLY A 16 4.13 -0.63 -4.42
C GLY A 16 3.72 -2.08 -4.61
N VAL A 17 4.39 -2.77 -5.53
CA VAL A 17 4.16 -4.20 -5.80
C VAL A 17 5.42 -4.96 -5.46
N ILE A 18 5.26 -5.99 -4.64
CA ILE A 18 6.33 -6.88 -4.21
C ILE A 18 5.96 -8.33 -4.46
N ASP A 19 6.96 -9.14 -4.74
CA ASP A 19 6.87 -10.61 -4.66
C ASP A 19 7.45 -11.09 -3.34
N SER A 20 6.83 -12.12 -2.74
CA SER A 20 7.36 -12.76 -1.55
C SER A 20 7.10 -14.27 -1.56
N ASP A 21 8.08 -15.03 -1.09
CA ASP A 21 7.94 -16.45 -0.78
C ASP A 21 7.51 -16.72 0.68
N GLY A 22 7.33 -15.66 1.46
CA GLY A 22 6.98 -15.67 2.88
C GLY A 22 8.16 -15.36 3.81
N ALA A 23 9.40 -15.53 3.36
CA ALA A 23 10.62 -15.21 4.10
C ALA A 23 11.29 -13.94 3.58
N GLU A 24 11.38 -13.79 2.27
CA GLU A 24 11.99 -12.64 1.61
C GLU A 24 10.98 -11.89 0.75
N CYS A 25 11.23 -10.58 0.59
CA CYS A 25 10.46 -9.70 -0.28
C CYS A 25 11.35 -9.12 -1.37
N CYS A 26 10.85 -9.12 -2.61
CA CYS A 26 11.52 -8.51 -3.75
C CYS A 26 10.64 -7.44 -4.38
N LEU A 27 11.22 -6.29 -4.71
CA LEU A 27 10.51 -5.22 -5.42
C LEU A 27 10.19 -5.67 -6.85
N VAL A 28 8.93 -5.55 -7.26
CA VAL A 28 8.49 -5.71 -8.66
C VAL A 28 8.40 -4.34 -9.32
N ARG A 29 7.62 -3.45 -8.74
CA ARG A 29 7.43 -2.06 -9.23
C ARG A 29 6.91 -1.18 -8.10
N CYS A 30 7.29 0.08 -8.09
CA CYS A 30 6.64 1.09 -7.26
C CYS A 30 6.55 2.42 -7.99
N GLY A 31 5.72 3.32 -7.48
CA GLY A 31 5.57 4.65 -8.04
C GLY A 31 4.43 5.43 -7.40
N ALA A 32 4.05 6.52 -8.07
CA ALA A 32 3.00 7.39 -7.59
C ALA A 32 2.09 7.89 -8.70
N ILE A 33 0.79 7.84 -8.47
CA ILE A 33 -0.26 8.39 -9.32
C ILE A 33 -0.50 9.83 -8.88
N LYS A 34 -0.07 10.79 -9.70
CA LYS A 34 -0.16 12.22 -9.39
C LYS A 34 -1.45 12.83 -9.95
N SER A 35 -2.14 13.61 -9.11
CA SER A 35 -3.35 14.33 -9.48
C SER A 35 -3.18 15.83 -9.29
N LYS A 36 -3.46 16.64 -10.31
CA LYS A 36 -3.41 18.09 -10.20
C LYS A 36 -4.66 18.62 -9.50
N SER A 37 -4.50 19.55 -8.55
CA SER A 37 -5.63 20.17 -7.82
C SER A 37 -6.58 21.00 -8.71
N SER A 38 -6.10 21.44 -9.88
CA SER A 38 -6.90 22.18 -10.89
C SER A 38 -7.86 21.28 -11.67
N VAL A 39 -7.68 19.96 -11.63
CA VAL A 39 -8.58 19.00 -12.29
C VAL A 39 -9.79 18.75 -11.38
N PRO A 40 -11.04 18.75 -11.91
CA PRO A 40 -12.23 18.43 -11.14
C PRO A 40 -12.12 17.08 -10.41
N LEU A 41 -12.70 17.00 -9.22
CA LEU A 41 -12.60 15.80 -8.39
C LEU A 41 -13.04 14.50 -9.10
N PRO A 42 -14.18 14.46 -9.81
CA PRO A 42 -14.61 13.24 -10.51
C PRO A 42 -13.58 12.74 -11.53
N ASP A 43 -12.96 13.65 -12.29
CA ASP A 43 -11.96 13.30 -13.30
C ASP A 43 -10.66 12.77 -12.66
N ARG A 44 -10.29 13.34 -11.50
CA ARG A 44 -9.15 12.84 -10.71
C ARG A 44 -9.41 11.44 -10.20
N LEU A 45 -10.60 11.19 -9.64
CA LEU A 45 -10.99 9.87 -9.13
C LEU A 45 -10.98 8.82 -10.26
N ARG A 46 -11.52 9.17 -11.42
CA ARG A 46 -11.47 8.32 -12.62
C ARG A 46 -10.04 8.02 -13.04
N SER A 47 -9.15 9.01 -13.04
CA SER A 47 -7.74 8.83 -13.41
C SER A 47 -7.00 7.92 -12.43
N ILE A 48 -7.26 8.05 -11.13
CA ILE A 48 -6.67 7.19 -10.09
C ILE A 48 -7.18 5.75 -10.26
N HIS A 49 -8.48 5.57 -10.40
CA HIS A 49 -9.11 4.26 -10.65
C HIS A 49 -8.47 3.57 -11.84
N ASN A 50 -8.45 4.23 -13.01
CA ASN A 50 -7.91 3.66 -14.24
C ASN A 50 -6.42 3.28 -14.09
N ALA A 51 -5.61 4.13 -13.46
CA ALA A 51 -4.21 3.83 -13.22
C ALA A 51 -4.02 2.58 -12.34
N ILE A 52 -4.86 2.40 -11.31
CA ILE A 52 -4.81 1.19 -10.47
C ILE A 52 -5.26 -0.04 -11.24
N VAL A 53 -6.31 0.06 -12.06
CA VAL A 53 -6.75 -1.03 -12.95
C VAL A 53 -5.62 -1.45 -13.90
N GLU A 54 -4.90 -0.49 -14.49
CA GLU A 54 -3.74 -0.78 -15.34
C GLU A 54 -2.61 -1.46 -14.57
N ILE A 55 -2.28 -0.98 -13.36
CA ILE A 55 -1.27 -1.59 -12.50
C ILE A 55 -1.63 -3.05 -12.17
N ILE A 56 -2.89 -3.30 -11.81
CA ILE A 56 -3.39 -4.65 -11.48
C ILE A 56 -3.31 -5.54 -12.71
N ARG A 57 -3.77 -5.08 -13.86
CA ARG A 57 -3.73 -5.84 -15.12
C ARG A 57 -2.29 -6.18 -15.54
N ASP A 58 -1.36 -5.20 -15.43
CA ASP A 58 0.01 -5.36 -15.92
C ASP A 58 0.89 -6.18 -14.98
N LEU A 59 0.59 -6.15 -13.68
CA LEU A 59 1.43 -6.78 -12.67
C LEU A 59 0.80 -8.01 -12.00
N GLU A 60 -0.48 -8.26 -12.22
CA GLU A 60 -1.22 -9.44 -11.76
C GLU A 60 -0.98 -9.77 -10.27
N PRO A 61 -1.26 -8.83 -9.32
CA PRO A 61 -1.13 -9.12 -7.90
C PRO A 61 -2.19 -10.13 -7.44
N GLU A 62 -1.87 -10.88 -6.38
CA GLU A 62 -2.77 -11.86 -5.76
C GLU A 62 -3.60 -11.25 -4.61
N ALA A 63 -3.19 -10.08 -4.11
CA ALA A 63 -3.87 -9.34 -3.05
C ALA A 63 -3.59 -7.84 -3.14
N ALA A 64 -4.53 -7.04 -2.65
CA ALA A 64 -4.37 -5.60 -2.47
C ALA A 64 -4.41 -5.25 -0.97
N ALA A 65 -3.46 -4.46 -0.52
CA ALA A 65 -3.32 -4.01 0.86
C ALA A 65 -3.37 -2.48 0.95
N PHE A 66 -4.12 -1.96 1.92
CA PHE A 66 -4.34 -0.53 2.12
C PHE A 66 -4.00 -0.13 3.54
N GLU A 67 -3.47 1.09 3.72
CA GLU A 67 -3.42 1.69 5.03
C GLU A 67 -4.80 2.19 5.46
N SER A 68 -5.27 1.84 6.65
CA SER A 68 -6.56 2.31 7.16
C SER A 68 -6.49 3.76 7.61
N LEU A 69 -7.58 4.51 7.38
CA LEU A 69 -7.68 5.90 7.79
C LEU A 69 -8.07 5.99 9.26
N PHE A 70 -7.16 6.44 10.12
CA PHE A 70 -7.42 6.49 11.56
C PHE A 70 -7.76 7.90 12.09
N TYR A 71 -7.25 8.96 11.47
CA TYR A 71 -7.52 10.35 11.91
C TYR A 71 -7.31 11.36 10.78
N ALA A 72 -8.34 12.11 10.45
CA ALA A 72 -8.18 13.34 9.71
C ALA A 72 -8.63 14.50 10.61
N THR A 73 -7.75 15.41 10.88
CA THR A 73 -8.01 16.63 11.65
C THR A 73 -9.02 17.56 10.97
N ASN A 74 -9.29 17.35 9.68
CA ASN A 74 -10.22 18.14 8.87
C ASN A 74 -11.17 17.21 8.10
N VAL A 75 -12.48 17.39 8.34
CA VAL A 75 -13.55 16.59 7.73
C VAL A 75 -13.51 16.61 6.20
N GLN A 76 -13.24 17.77 5.57
CA GLN A 76 -13.13 17.85 4.11
C GLN A 76 -11.96 17.05 3.56
N SER A 77 -10.83 17.05 4.26
CA SER A 77 -9.67 16.25 3.87
C SER A 77 -9.95 14.75 4.03
N ALA A 78 -10.63 14.35 5.12
CA ALA A 78 -11.09 12.98 5.34
C ALA A 78 -12.01 12.50 4.22
N LEU A 79 -13.01 13.30 3.83
CA LEU A 79 -13.93 12.96 2.75
C LEU A 79 -13.21 12.78 1.41
N LYS A 80 -12.30 13.71 1.06
CA LYS A 80 -11.51 13.58 -0.19
C LYS A 80 -10.65 12.33 -0.20
N LEU A 81 -10.04 12.01 0.93
CA LEU A 81 -9.23 10.80 1.08
C LEU A 81 -10.10 9.54 1.01
N GLY A 82 -11.28 9.57 1.62
CA GLY A 82 -12.28 8.50 1.51
C GLY A 82 -12.73 8.24 0.07
N TYR A 83 -12.91 9.30 -0.75
CA TYR A 83 -13.23 9.12 -2.17
C TYR A 83 -12.09 8.43 -2.95
N VAL A 84 -10.85 8.87 -2.74
CA VAL A 84 -9.68 8.24 -3.40
C VAL A 84 -9.55 6.78 -2.98
N ARG A 85 -9.70 6.51 -1.68
CA ARG A 85 -9.67 5.16 -1.15
C ARG A 85 -10.78 4.29 -1.73
N GLY A 86 -12.01 4.80 -1.78
CA GLY A 86 -13.16 4.09 -2.34
C GLY A 86 -12.94 3.66 -3.79
N VAL A 87 -12.45 4.54 -4.66
CA VAL A 87 -12.19 4.18 -6.06
C VAL A 87 -10.98 3.25 -6.20
N SER A 88 -9.99 3.34 -5.30
CA SER A 88 -8.84 2.42 -5.29
C SER A 88 -9.25 1.00 -4.87
N MET A 89 -10.11 0.88 -3.85
CA MET A 89 -10.66 -0.40 -3.41
C MET A 89 -11.63 -0.98 -4.46
N LEU A 90 -12.41 -0.12 -5.14
CA LEU A 90 -13.29 -0.55 -6.24
C LEU A 90 -12.46 -1.19 -7.37
N ALA A 91 -11.35 -0.58 -7.77
CA ALA A 91 -10.47 -1.14 -8.80
C ALA A 91 -9.94 -2.54 -8.42
N ALA A 92 -9.58 -2.74 -7.15
CA ALA A 92 -9.16 -4.04 -6.65
C ALA A 92 -10.32 -5.06 -6.63
N ALA A 93 -11.52 -4.63 -6.20
CA ALA A 93 -12.71 -5.48 -6.16
C ALA A 93 -13.19 -5.90 -7.56
N GLU A 94 -13.16 -5.00 -8.55
CA GLU A 94 -13.49 -5.31 -9.96
C GLU A 94 -12.53 -6.35 -10.55
N ALA A 95 -11.28 -6.38 -10.09
CA ALA A 95 -10.29 -7.39 -10.45
C ALA A 95 -10.39 -8.67 -9.58
N HIS A 96 -11.41 -8.79 -8.72
CA HIS A 96 -11.61 -9.90 -7.79
C HIS A 96 -10.43 -10.16 -6.84
N LEU A 97 -9.62 -9.12 -6.55
CA LEU A 97 -8.52 -9.22 -5.60
C LEU A 97 -9.06 -9.18 -4.16
N PRO A 98 -8.60 -10.07 -3.28
CA PRO A 98 -8.83 -9.91 -1.84
C PRO A 98 -8.19 -8.61 -1.35
N VAL A 99 -8.96 -7.83 -0.59
CA VAL A 99 -8.57 -6.52 -0.06
C VAL A 99 -8.32 -6.63 1.44
N PHE A 100 -7.18 -6.11 1.89
CA PHE A 100 -6.76 -6.10 3.29
C PHE A 100 -6.47 -4.68 3.74
N GLU A 101 -6.71 -4.41 5.02
CA GLU A 101 -6.51 -3.09 5.63
C GLU A 101 -5.64 -3.22 6.87
N TYR A 102 -4.69 -2.29 7.03
CA TYR A 102 -3.76 -2.25 8.14
C TYR A 102 -3.71 -0.84 8.75
N SER A 103 -3.74 -0.74 10.06
CA SER A 103 -3.55 0.54 10.73
C SER A 103 -2.10 1.05 10.55
N PRO A 104 -1.87 2.37 10.65
CA PRO A 104 -0.52 2.92 10.59
C PRO A 104 0.43 2.32 11.64
N LEU A 105 -0.12 1.92 12.78
CA LEU A 105 0.66 1.28 13.86
C LEU A 105 1.09 -0.14 13.45
N GLU A 106 0.21 -0.92 12.83
CA GLU A 106 0.52 -2.26 12.32
C GLU A 106 1.57 -2.19 11.21
N VAL A 107 1.41 -1.26 10.25
CA VAL A 107 2.39 -1.06 9.17
C VAL A 107 3.77 -0.74 9.73
N LYS A 108 3.86 0.22 10.66
CA LYS A 108 5.13 0.58 11.31
C LYS A 108 5.74 -0.59 12.08
N SER A 109 4.93 -1.29 12.89
CA SER A 109 5.39 -2.45 13.66
C SER A 109 5.89 -3.58 12.76
N ALA A 110 5.19 -3.87 11.67
CA ALA A 110 5.57 -4.93 10.74
C ALA A 110 6.89 -4.65 10.00
N VAL A 111 7.16 -3.37 9.70
CA VAL A 111 8.36 -2.96 8.95
C VAL A 111 9.56 -2.73 9.87
N THR A 112 9.36 -2.10 11.03
CA THR A 112 10.47 -1.66 11.90
C THR A 112 10.56 -2.40 13.24
N GLY A 113 9.57 -3.23 13.56
CA GLY A 113 9.43 -3.82 14.90
C GLY A 113 8.87 -2.84 15.95
N TYR A 114 8.58 -1.58 15.59
CA TYR A 114 8.15 -0.53 16.52
C TYR A 114 7.04 0.35 15.93
N GLY A 115 5.84 0.27 16.50
CA GLY A 115 4.64 0.95 15.97
C GLY A 115 4.66 2.49 16.02
N ARG A 116 5.60 3.11 16.77
CA ARG A 116 5.79 4.56 16.81
C ARG A 116 7.03 5.03 16.04
N ALA A 117 7.54 4.20 15.13
CA ALA A 117 8.68 4.57 14.29
C ALA A 117 8.42 5.85 13.49
N GLU A 118 9.45 6.66 13.33
CA GLU A 118 9.42 7.84 12.48
C GLU A 118 9.38 7.45 11.00
N LYS A 119 8.86 8.34 10.15
CA LYS A 119 8.73 8.10 8.71
C LYS A 119 10.05 7.71 8.05
N ASN A 120 11.14 8.38 8.42
CA ASN A 120 12.48 8.07 7.88
C ASN A 120 12.96 6.66 8.27
N GLN A 121 12.63 6.18 9.46
CA GLN A 121 12.98 4.83 9.90
C GLN A 121 12.22 3.78 9.09
N VAL A 122 10.92 3.99 8.86
CA VAL A 122 10.12 3.11 7.99
C VAL A 122 10.71 3.03 6.59
N GLN A 123 11.05 4.18 5.99
CA GLN A 123 11.62 4.24 4.64
C GLN A 123 12.98 3.51 4.55
N GLN A 124 13.85 3.71 5.54
CA GLN A 124 15.14 3.00 5.60
C GLN A 124 14.94 1.49 5.72
N MET A 125 13.97 1.05 6.55
CA MET A 125 13.68 -0.37 6.70
C MET A 125 13.06 -0.97 5.44
N VAL A 126 12.17 -0.26 4.74
CA VAL A 126 11.67 -0.69 3.42
C VAL A 126 12.84 -0.93 2.45
N ARG A 127 13.82 -0.01 2.40
CA ARG A 127 15.02 -0.17 1.58
C ARG A 127 15.80 -1.44 1.95
N VAL A 128 16.01 -1.69 3.23
CA VAL A 128 16.75 -2.86 3.73
C VAL A 128 16.01 -4.16 3.44
N LEU A 129 14.71 -4.22 3.75
CA LEU A 129 13.88 -5.41 3.57
C LEU A 129 13.74 -5.82 2.10
N LEU A 130 13.72 -4.83 1.20
CA LEU A 130 13.67 -5.06 -0.24
C LEU A 130 15.05 -5.11 -0.91
N LYS A 131 16.15 -5.02 -0.12
CA LYS A 131 17.55 -5.06 -0.59
C LYS A 131 17.85 -4.02 -1.69
N LEU A 132 17.31 -2.81 -1.55
CA LEU A 132 17.46 -1.75 -2.55
C LEU A 132 18.73 -0.93 -2.30
N GLU A 133 19.38 -0.47 -3.38
CA GLU A 133 20.55 0.39 -3.30
C GLU A 133 20.21 1.80 -2.74
N ALA A 134 19.02 2.32 -3.11
CA ALA A 134 18.51 3.61 -2.66
C ALA A 134 17.08 3.47 -2.13
N SER A 135 16.66 4.42 -1.28
CA SER A 135 15.26 4.47 -0.81
C SER A 135 14.31 4.73 -1.97
N PRO A 136 13.15 4.03 -2.00
CA PRO A 136 12.15 4.26 -3.05
C PRO A 136 11.65 5.71 -3.06
N GLU A 137 11.54 6.28 -4.25
CA GLU A 137 10.99 7.62 -4.48
C GLU A 137 9.77 7.53 -5.41
N PRO A 138 8.76 8.40 -5.23
CA PRO A 138 8.61 9.36 -4.12
C PRO A 138 8.26 8.68 -2.80
N TYR A 139 8.20 9.46 -1.70
CA TYR A 139 7.88 8.95 -0.36
C TYR A 139 6.60 8.12 -0.31
N ASP A 140 5.55 8.53 -1.05
CA ASP A 140 4.28 7.81 -1.14
C ASP A 140 4.45 6.38 -1.68
N ALA A 141 5.41 6.15 -2.58
CA ALA A 141 5.75 4.81 -3.08
C ALA A 141 6.39 3.96 -1.97
N SER A 142 7.24 4.55 -1.14
CA SER A 142 7.83 3.86 0.02
C SER A 142 6.78 3.50 1.06
N ASP A 143 5.82 4.40 1.33
CA ASP A 143 4.71 4.15 2.25
C ASP A 143 3.82 3.00 1.72
N ALA A 144 3.52 2.98 0.42
CA ALA A 144 2.77 1.88 -0.21
C ALA A 144 3.52 0.54 -0.16
N LEU A 145 4.85 0.54 -0.33
CA LEU A 145 5.67 -0.67 -0.16
C LEU A 145 5.65 -1.17 1.30
N ALA A 146 5.66 -0.26 2.28
CA ALA A 146 5.54 -0.61 3.69
C ALA A 146 4.21 -1.34 3.98
N VAL A 147 3.10 -0.91 3.36
CA VAL A 147 1.80 -1.57 3.44
C VAL A 147 1.84 -2.97 2.84
N ALA A 148 2.48 -3.15 1.68
CA ALA A 148 2.64 -4.45 1.05
C ALA A 148 3.48 -5.43 1.91
N ILE A 149 4.59 -4.95 2.49
CA ILE A 149 5.43 -5.71 3.42
C ILE A 149 4.63 -6.11 4.67
N CYS A 150 3.85 -5.18 5.23
CA CYS A 150 2.98 -5.46 6.38
C CYS A 150 2.02 -6.63 6.08
N HIS A 151 1.39 -6.64 4.90
CA HIS A 151 0.51 -7.74 4.49
C HIS A 151 1.25 -9.08 4.45
N VAL A 152 2.45 -9.13 3.84
CA VAL A 152 3.24 -10.36 3.75
C VAL A 152 3.58 -10.89 5.12
N HIS A 153 4.12 -10.06 6.01
CA HIS A 153 4.52 -10.46 7.36
C HIS A 153 3.32 -10.95 8.19
N THR A 154 2.19 -10.25 8.12
CA THR A 154 0.96 -10.62 8.83
C THR A 154 0.39 -11.95 8.32
N ASN A 155 0.34 -12.14 7.00
CA ASN A 155 -0.18 -13.35 6.39
C ASN A 155 0.73 -14.58 6.69
N HIS A 156 2.04 -14.38 6.67
CA HIS A 156 3.01 -15.42 7.05
C HIS A 156 2.84 -15.86 8.51
N PHE A 157 2.69 -14.89 9.42
CA PHE A 157 2.45 -15.16 10.84
C PHE A 157 1.20 -16.02 11.05
N TYR A 158 0.06 -15.64 10.48
CA TYR A 158 -1.18 -16.42 10.61
C TYR A 158 -1.07 -17.83 10.03
N LYS A 159 -0.41 -18.02 8.89
CA LYS A 159 -0.16 -19.35 8.32
C LYS A 159 0.73 -20.21 9.22
N SER A 160 1.77 -19.63 9.81
CA SER A 160 2.69 -20.33 10.71
C SER A 160 2.00 -20.76 12.01
N VAL A 161 1.17 -19.90 12.58
CA VAL A 161 0.37 -20.22 13.79
C VAL A 161 -0.65 -21.32 13.48
N ALA A 162 -1.34 -21.25 12.35
CA ALA A 162 -2.30 -22.28 11.94
C ALA A 162 -1.65 -23.64 11.73
N ALA A 163 -0.42 -23.68 11.18
CA ALA A 163 0.33 -24.92 10.98
C ALA A 163 0.89 -25.52 12.29
N ALA A 164 1.09 -24.72 13.32
CA ALA A 164 1.60 -25.19 14.62
C ALA A 164 0.48 -25.80 15.53
N HIS A 165 -0.78 -25.66 15.15
CA HIS A 165 -1.93 -26.19 15.87
C HIS A 165 -2.55 -27.45 15.21
N LEU A 166 -1.93 -27.99 14.16
CA LEU A 166 -2.25 -29.27 13.51
C LEU A 166 -1.24 -30.34 13.89
#